data_06307203500729793d23bebc072f2334
#
_entry.id   06307203500729793d23bebc072f2334
#
_cell.length_a   1.000
_cell.length_b   1.000
_cell.length_c   1.000
_cell.angle_alpha   90.00
_cell.angle_beta   90.00
_cell.angle_gamma   90.00
#
_symmetry.space_group_name_H-M   'P 1'
#
loop_
_entity.id
_entity.type
_entity.pdbx_description
1 polymer ?
#
loop_
_entity_poly.entity_id
_entity_poly.type
_entity_poly.pdbx_seq_one_letter_code
_entity_poly.pdbx_strand_id
1 'polypeptide(L)'
;MDSKSDALPSTATSRTLVVYQFFEKDQVYVDNFLHFLVHGYDEANDHVVVIAGECTIELPRLPKLKYLFTENKNNDYGGYSDLVSSWPVVFDYDVVFFVNSSVRGPFLLPGEPRQWTSFFTDRLLPGVGMVGTSINIMSALGPVSPRYQAKYGGEPPYTHVQTMAYCLPHRSLRHLHDIGFYEPRAALAKHEVIEDYEIRLTQLILANGWNVACLMPEYDTIDFRARHAEVNLTSIGGDPNFPNAYFGRTAHPFEVLFVKTNRDIFPVAYLERLAHSASYGHDVPADVRAQPLVRAWLDKIAGVRNSRDAAPLVEQRLMPDEILNFTRALLALHPQFRGEVETILANAPRIP
;
A
#
# COMPACT_ATOMS: atom_id res chain seq x y z
N MET A 1 1.93 -21.22 -34.51
CA MET A 1 1.36 -20.36 -33.46
C MET A 1 1.25 -21.26 -32.22
N ASP A 2 2.37 -21.36 -31.50
CA ASP A 2 2.46 -22.23 -30.33
C ASP A 2 2.00 -21.48 -29.11
N SER A 3 0.86 -21.86 -28.56
CA SER A 3 0.40 -21.44 -27.25
C SER A 3 1.29 -22.08 -26.20
N LYS A 4 2.35 -21.38 -25.76
CA LYS A 4 3.09 -21.79 -24.58
C LYS A 4 2.18 -21.62 -23.37
N SER A 5 1.87 -22.72 -22.74
CA SER A 5 1.18 -22.87 -21.47
C SER A 5 1.90 -22.07 -20.39
N ASP A 6 1.26 -20.98 -19.89
CA ASP A 6 1.71 -20.16 -18.76
C ASP A 6 1.40 -20.80 -17.38
N ALA A 7 1.41 -22.13 -17.31
CA ALA A 7 1.30 -22.83 -16.04
C ALA A 7 2.62 -22.69 -15.26
N LEU A 8 2.59 -22.09 -14.08
CA LEU A 8 3.69 -22.13 -13.12
C LEU A 8 4.10 -23.59 -12.86
N PRO A 9 5.39 -23.93 -12.86
CA PRO A 9 5.84 -25.29 -12.59
C PRO A 9 5.49 -25.69 -11.15
N SER A 10 4.64 -26.68 -11.02
CA SER A 10 4.20 -27.24 -9.74
C SER A 10 5.30 -28.12 -9.15
N THR A 11 6.18 -27.59 -8.32
CA THR A 11 6.96 -28.29 -7.24
C THR A 11 8.20 -27.52 -6.74
N ALA A 12 8.68 -26.48 -7.40
CA ALA A 12 9.70 -25.62 -6.80
C ALA A 12 9.01 -24.63 -5.85
N THR A 13 9.48 -24.54 -4.62
CA THR A 13 9.06 -23.48 -3.68
C THR A 13 9.32 -22.13 -4.35
N SER A 14 8.25 -21.34 -4.59
CA SER A 14 8.34 -20.02 -5.20
C SER A 14 9.28 -19.13 -4.38
N ARG A 15 10.30 -18.55 -5.02
CA ARG A 15 11.24 -17.64 -4.35
C ARG A 15 10.62 -16.26 -4.25
N THR A 16 10.49 -15.78 -3.03
CA THR A 16 9.93 -14.45 -2.75
C THR A 16 10.99 -13.53 -2.15
N LEU A 17 11.04 -12.30 -2.65
CA LEU A 17 11.78 -11.20 -2.07
C LEU A 17 10.80 -10.18 -1.49
N VAL A 18 11.05 -9.74 -0.26
CA VAL A 18 10.32 -8.63 0.35
C VAL A 18 11.24 -7.43 0.48
N VAL A 19 10.89 -6.35 -0.20
CA VAL A 19 11.60 -5.07 -0.16
C VAL A 19 10.82 -4.12 0.74
N TYR A 20 11.44 -3.71 1.84
CA TYR A 20 10.88 -2.73 2.76
C TYR A 20 11.65 -1.41 2.64
N GLN A 21 11.00 -0.35 2.20
CA GLN A 21 11.58 0.99 2.15
C GLN A 21 11.42 1.66 3.50
N PHE A 22 12.52 1.88 4.21
CA PHE A 22 12.55 2.57 5.49
C PHE A 22 13.08 3.99 5.34
N PHE A 23 12.28 4.95 5.79
CA PHE A 23 12.68 6.33 6.00
C PHE A 23 12.40 6.69 7.46
N GLU A 24 13.45 7.02 8.21
CA GLU A 24 13.36 7.42 9.62
C GLU A 24 12.86 8.85 9.74
N LYS A 25 11.56 9.06 9.46
CA LYS A 25 10.94 10.38 9.52
C LYS A 25 10.64 10.81 10.97
N ASP A 26 10.06 9.91 11.75
CA ASP A 26 9.59 10.10 13.11
C ASP A 26 9.40 8.75 13.81
N GLN A 27 9.03 8.78 15.10
CA GLN A 27 8.83 7.55 15.87
C GLN A 27 7.73 6.63 15.29
N VAL A 28 6.72 7.18 14.63
CA VAL A 28 5.64 6.37 14.03
C VAL A 28 6.20 5.50 12.90
N TYR A 29 7.13 6.03 12.11
CA TYR A 29 7.79 5.28 11.04
C TYR A 29 8.74 4.21 11.60
N VAL A 30 9.43 4.49 12.70
CA VAL A 30 10.22 3.48 13.43
C VAL A 30 9.31 2.36 13.95
N ASP A 31 8.20 2.71 14.58
CA ASP A 31 7.21 1.74 15.08
C ASP A 31 6.59 0.90 13.96
N ASN A 32 6.40 1.47 12.77
CA ASN A 32 5.93 0.74 11.60
C ASN A 32 6.96 -0.30 11.15
N PHE A 33 8.23 0.06 11.12
CA PHE A 33 9.31 -0.86 10.81
C PHE A 33 9.44 -1.98 11.85
N LEU A 34 9.36 -1.66 13.14
CA LEU A 34 9.41 -2.66 14.20
C LEU A 34 8.20 -3.62 14.15
N HIS A 35 7.01 -3.10 13.85
CA HIS A 35 5.83 -3.92 13.59
C HIS A 35 6.06 -4.87 12.42
N PHE A 36 6.63 -4.36 11.31
CA PHE A 36 6.95 -5.18 10.15
C PHE A 36 7.97 -6.30 10.49
N LEU A 37 8.99 -6.01 11.29
CA LEU A 37 9.94 -7.04 11.73
C LEU A 37 9.28 -8.14 12.57
N VAL A 38 8.29 -7.78 13.40
CA VAL A 38 7.58 -8.74 14.26
C VAL A 38 6.59 -9.58 13.47
N HIS A 39 5.85 -8.98 12.53
CA HIS A 39 4.71 -9.62 11.88
C HIS A 39 4.91 -9.92 10.39
N GLY A 40 5.87 -9.26 9.76
CA GLY A 40 6.11 -9.35 8.32
C GLY A 40 7.39 -10.05 7.92
N TYR A 41 8.38 -10.08 8.80
CA TYR A 41 9.62 -10.82 8.56
C TYR A 41 9.41 -12.32 8.86
N ASP A 42 9.94 -13.15 7.99
CA ASP A 42 10.04 -14.61 8.15
C ASP A 42 11.32 -15.12 7.47
N GLU A 43 11.74 -16.34 7.83
CA GLU A 43 12.93 -16.97 7.26
C GLU A 43 12.65 -17.78 5.98
N ALA A 44 11.41 -17.90 5.55
CA ALA A 44 11.06 -18.55 4.29
C ALA A 44 11.36 -17.65 3.10
N ASN A 45 11.25 -16.32 3.30
CA ASN A 45 11.48 -15.30 2.29
C ASN A 45 12.82 -14.58 2.51
N ASP A 46 13.39 -14.05 1.42
CA ASP A 46 14.50 -13.12 1.50
C ASP A 46 13.99 -11.69 1.69
N HIS A 47 14.69 -10.89 2.51
CA HIS A 47 14.28 -9.52 2.84
C HIS A 47 15.41 -8.53 2.53
N VAL A 48 15.04 -7.38 1.95
CA VAL A 48 15.90 -6.21 1.79
C VAL A 48 15.24 -5.00 2.37
N VAL A 49 15.88 -4.34 3.33
CA VAL A 49 15.46 -3.03 3.81
C VAL A 49 16.27 -1.97 3.09
N VAL A 50 15.59 -1.14 2.32
CA VAL A 50 16.18 0.02 1.65
C VAL A 50 16.07 1.21 2.60
N ILE A 51 17.21 1.70 3.08
CA ILE A 51 17.31 2.82 4.00
C ILE A 51 17.42 4.10 3.18
N ALA A 52 16.42 4.96 3.26
CA ALA A 52 16.37 6.23 2.54
C ALA A 52 16.89 7.39 3.42
N GLY A 53 18.08 7.89 3.12
CA GLY A 53 18.71 8.99 3.86
C GLY A 53 19.34 8.56 5.17
N GLU A 54 19.29 9.43 6.18
CA GLU A 54 19.88 9.16 7.49
C GLU A 54 19.07 8.11 8.27
N CYS A 55 19.78 7.28 9.03
CA CYS A 55 19.20 6.28 9.92
C CYS A 55 19.97 6.31 11.23
N THR A 56 19.27 6.64 12.33
CA THR A 56 19.87 6.78 13.66
C THR A 56 19.61 5.60 14.58
N ILE A 57 18.62 4.75 14.23
CA ILE A 57 18.34 3.55 15.01
C ILE A 57 19.39 2.46 14.74
N GLU A 58 19.65 1.63 15.73
CA GLU A 58 20.44 0.42 15.56
C GLU A 58 19.65 -0.58 14.72
N LEU A 59 20.16 -0.88 13.51
CA LEU A 59 19.49 -1.77 12.58
C LEU A 59 19.59 -3.24 13.04
N PRO A 60 18.47 -3.96 13.16
CA PRO A 60 18.44 -5.37 13.55
C PRO A 60 19.22 -6.27 12.59
N ARG A 61 19.95 -7.26 13.13
CA ARG A 61 20.68 -8.25 12.34
C ARG A 61 19.92 -9.56 12.35
N LEU A 62 19.34 -9.91 11.21
CA LEU A 62 18.53 -11.12 11.03
C LEU A 62 19.04 -11.95 9.86
N PRO A 63 18.88 -13.30 9.87
CA PRO A 63 19.52 -14.21 8.92
C PRO A 63 19.28 -13.88 7.45
N LYS A 64 18.06 -13.60 7.05
CA LYS A 64 17.66 -13.33 5.66
C LYS A 64 17.38 -11.86 5.37
N LEU A 65 17.89 -10.96 6.20
CA LEU A 65 17.69 -9.53 6.09
C LEU A 65 18.98 -8.84 5.63
N LYS A 66 18.89 -8.11 4.54
CA LYS A 66 19.97 -7.26 4.01
C LYS A 66 19.56 -5.79 4.05
N TYR A 67 20.55 -4.90 4.07
CA TYR A 67 20.33 -3.45 4.05
C TYR A 67 20.99 -2.84 2.81
N LEU A 68 20.25 -1.94 2.14
CA LEU A 68 20.74 -1.10 1.08
C LEU A 68 20.53 0.37 1.49
N PHE A 69 21.60 1.17 1.50
CA PHE A 69 21.51 2.59 1.83
C PHE A 69 21.42 3.42 0.55
N THR A 70 20.43 4.32 0.49
CA THR A 70 20.16 5.16 -0.67
C THR A 70 19.90 6.61 -0.25
N GLU A 71 19.96 7.54 -1.21
CA GLU A 71 19.49 8.90 -0.98
C GLU A 71 17.96 8.93 -0.76
N ASN A 72 17.51 9.83 0.11
CA ASN A 72 16.08 10.09 0.26
C ASN A 72 15.58 11.02 -0.85
N LYS A 73 15.17 10.44 -1.98
CA LYS A 73 14.62 11.15 -3.14
C LYS A 73 13.45 10.36 -3.73
N ASN A 74 12.55 11.04 -4.40
CA ASN A 74 11.43 10.45 -5.15
C ASN A 74 10.57 9.51 -4.30
N ASN A 75 10.34 9.84 -3.03
CA ASN A 75 9.66 8.98 -2.06
C ASN A 75 10.30 7.57 -2.06
N ASP A 76 9.45 6.53 -2.12
CA ASP A 76 9.91 5.14 -2.09
C ASP A 76 10.61 4.72 -3.39
N TYR A 77 10.25 5.34 -4.51
CA TYR A 77 10.72 4.96 -5.84
C TYR A 77 12.19 5.27 -6.09
N GLY A 78 12.77 6.25 -5.39
CA GLY A 78 14.21 6.47 -5.45
C GLY A 78 14.97 5.24 -4.98
N GLY A 79 14.63 4.73 -3.82
CA GLY A 79 15.26 3.52 -3.27
C GLY A 79 14.93 2.25 -4.06
N TYR A 80 13.68 2.11 -4.55
CA TYR A 80 13.32 0.97 -5.40
C TYR A 80 14.08 1.00 -6.74
N SER A 81 14.25 2.17 -7.35
CA SER A 81 15.04 2.34 -8.57
C SER A 81 16.51 1.99 -8.35
N ASP A 82 17.11 2.47 -7.25
CA ASP A 82 18.49 2.15 -6.91
C ASP A 82 18.67 0.64 -6.66
N LEU A 83 17.70 -0.02 -5.98
CA LEU A 83 17.73 -1.46 -5.77
C LEU A 83 17.64 -2.24 -7.08
N VAL A 84 16.61 -1.98 -7.90
CA VAL A 84 16.36 -2.75 -9.13
C VAL A 84 17.47 -2.55 -10.15
N SER A 85 18.07 -1.35 -10.23
CA SER A 85 19.15 -1.05 -11.17
C SER A 85 20.52 -1.58 -10.70
N SER A 86 20.79 -1.61 -9.39
CA SER A 86 22.11 -1.97 -8.87
C SER A 86 22.23 -3.42 -8.41
N TRP A 87 21.10 -4.12 -8.22
CA TRP A 87 21.10 -5.48 -7.69
C TRP A 87 20.36 -6.48 -8.61
N PRO A 88 21.03 -6.99 -9.65
CA PRO A 88 20.41 -7.88 -10.65
C PRO A 88 19.77 -9.15 -10.08
N VAL A 89 20.18 -9.56 -8.87
CA VAL A 89 19.62 -10.72 -8.15
C VAL A 89 18.11 -10.56 -7.89
N VAL A 90 17.57 -9.33 -7.91
CA VAL A 90 16.13 -9.09 -7.78
C VAL A 90 15.32 -9.85 -8.84
N PHE A 91 15.92 -10.15 -9.99
CA PHE A 91 15.29 -10.90 -11.07
C PHE A 91 15.39 -12.42 -10.93
N ASP A 92 15.99 -12.94 -9.86
CA ASP A 92 16.01 -14.36 -9.55
C ASP A 92 14.78 -14.80 -8.72
N TYR A 93 13.93 -13.87 -8.35
CA TYR A 93 12.72 -14.11 -7.56
C TYR A 93 11.49 -14.21 -8.45
N ASP A 94 10.56 -15.12 -8.09
CA ASP A 94 9.30 -15.29 -8.80
C ASP A 94 8.33 -14.15 -8.49
N VAL A 95 8.36 -13.64 -7.25
CA VAL A 95 7.54 -12.54 -6.77
C VAL A 95 8.38 -11.59 -5.92
N VAL A 96 8.25 -10.29 -6.17
CA VAL A 96 8.87 -9.24 -5.37
C VAL A 96 7.79 -8.36 -4.75
N PHE A 97 7.83 -8.24 -3.42
CA PHE A 97 6.99 -7.35 -2.65
C PHE A 97 7.70 -6.03 -2.39
N PHE A 98 6.93 -4.96 -2.41
CA PHE A 98 7.37 -3.60 -2.07
C PHE A 98 6.45 -3.04 -0.99
N VAL A 99 7.03 -2.68 0.14
CA VAL A 99 6.33 -2.09 1.30
C VAL A 99 7.09 -0.85 1.75
N ASN A 100 6.39 0.21 2.11
CA ASN A 100 7.05 1.41 2.60
C ASN A 100 6.73 1.73 4.07
N SER A 101 7.59 2.50 4.73
CA SER A 101 7.47 2.83 6.16
C SER A 101 6.32 3.79 6.50
N SER A 102 5.56 4.28 5.51
CA SER A 102 4.37 5.10 5.78
C SER A 102 3.14 4.28 6.17
N VAL A 103 3.27 2.95 6.20
CA VAL A 103 2.19 2.03 6.59
C VAL A 103 2.59 1.19 7.79
N ARG A 104 1.60 0.82 8.60
CA ARG A 104 1.71 -0.23 9.60
C ARG A 104 1.05 -1.50 9.09
N GLY A 105 1.74 -2.61 9.23
CA GLY A 105 1.33 -3.94 8.79
C GLY A 105 2.54 -4.88 8.64
N PRO A 106 2.29 -6.16 8.32
CA PRO A 106 0.97 -6.73 8.09
C PRO A 106 0.18 -6.93 9.38
N PHE A 107 -1.14 -6.78 9.32
CA PHE A 107 -2.05 -7.16 10.38
C PHE A 107 -2.72 -8.49 10.00
N LEU A 108 -2.40 -9.55 10.73
CA LEU A 108 -3.03 -10.86 10.60
C LEU A 108 -3.92 -11.13 11.81
N LEU A 109 -5.01 -11.84 11.59
CA LEU A 109 -5.83 -12.30 12.71
C LEU A 109 -5.01 -13.21 13.62
N PRO A 110 -5.19 -13.14 14.95
CA PRO A 110 -4.55 -14.06 15.86
C PRO A 110 -4.82 -15.52 15.47
N GLY A 111 -3.75 -16.31 15.30
CA GLY A 111 -3.85 -17.71 14.90
C GLY A 111 -4.03 -17.94 13.40
N GLU A 112 -3.94 -16.93 12.54
CA GLU A 112 -3.87 -17.11 11.08
C GLU A 112 -2.60 -17.90 10.71
N PRO A 113 -2.73 -19.11 10.13
CA PRO A 113 -1.57 -19.96 9.85
C PRO A 113 -0.83 -19.56 8.57
N ARG A 114 -1.45 -18.75 7.69
CA ARG A 114 -0.86 -18.36 6.42
C ARG A 114 0.11 -17.20 6.60
N GLN A 115 1.17 -17.19 5.83
CA GLN A 115 2.03 -16.02 5.69
C GLN A 115 1.25 -14.87 5.03
N TRP A 116 1.52 -13.64 5.43
CA TRP A 116 0.85 -12.47 4.87
C TRP A 116 1.05 -12.32 3.35
N THR A 117 2.18 -12.78 2.83
CA THR A 117 2.49 -12.75 1.40
C THR A 117 1.53 -13.59 0.58
N SER A 118 1.00 -14.70 1.14
CA SER A 118 0.08 -15.57 0.42
C SER A 118 -1.25 -14.89 0.08
N PHE A 119 -1.71 -13.92 0.89
CA PHE A 119 -2.92 -13.16 0.58
C PHE A 119 -2.82 -12.37 -0.73
N PHE A 120 -1.61 -11.94 -1.09
CA PHE A 120 -1.33 -11.28 -2.37
C PHE A 120 -1.07 -12.29 -3.47
N THR A 121 -0.23 -13.31 -3.21
CA THR A 121 0.14 -14.28 -4.25
C THR A 121 -1.04 -15.13 -4.71
N ASP A 122 -2.02 -15.42 -3.85
CA ASP A 122 -3.27 -16.10 -4.20
C ASP A 122 -4.09 -15.30 -5.23
N ARG A 123 -3.86 -13.99 -5.36
CA ARG A 123 -4.48 -13.11 -6.35
C ARG A 123 -3.64 -12.88 -7.61
N LEU A 124 -2.41 -13.40 -7.66
CA LEU A 124 -1.59 -13.40 -8.88
C LEU A 124 -2.07 -14.48 -9.87
N LEU A 125 -3.35 -14.44 -10.18
CA LEU A 125 -3.97 -15.34 -11.17
C LEU A 125 -3.34 -15.14 -12.57
N PRO A 126 -3.51 -16.10 -13.50
CA PRO A 126 -3.09 -15.92 -14.89
C PRO A 126 -3.60 -14.59 -15.46
N GLY A 127 -2.71 -13.80 -16.04
CA GLY A 127 -3.06 -12.47 -16.58
C GLY A 127 -3.06 -11.33 -15.58
N VAL A 128 -2.81 -11.55 -14.28
CA VAL A 128 -2.64 -10.48 -13.28
C VAL A 128 -1.16 -10.12 -13.16
N GLY A 129 -0.83 -8.85 -13.38
CA GLY A 129 0.54 -8.33 -13.37
C GLY A 129 0.95 -7.58 -12.10
N MET A 130 0.02 -7.26 -11.22
CA MET A 130 0.28 -6.55 -9.97
C MET A 130 -0.85 -6.80 -8.98
N VAL A 131 -0.51 -6.95 -7.70
CA VAL A 131 -1.50 -7.03 -6.60
C VAL A 131 -1.08 -6.08 -5.48
N GLY A 132 -2.01 -5.28 -4.97
CA GLY A 132 -1.78 -4.40 -3.83
C GLY A 132 -2.83 -4.57 -2.73
N THR A 133 -2.72 -3.76 -1.68
CA THR A 133 -3.71 -3.76 -0.58
C THR A 133 -5.07 -3.26 -1.03
N SER A 134 -5.08 -2.24 -1.88
CA SER A 134 -6.27 -1.55 -2.37
C SER A 134 -6.03 -0.96 -3.75
N ILE A 135 -7.12 -0.63 -4.43
CA ILE A 135 -7.12 0.05 -5.73
C ILE A 135 -7.86 1.38 -5.57
N ASN A 136 -7.34 2.43 -6.21
CA ASN A 136 -8.02 3.71 -6.35
C ASN A 136 -8.38 3.93 -7.82
N ILE A 137 -9.66 4.17 -8.09
CA ILE A 137 -10.17 4.49 -9.42
C ILE A 137 -10.29 6.03 -9.51
N MET A 138 -9.41 6.63 -10.30
CA MET A 138 -9.36 8.08 -10.48
C MET A 138 -10.16 8.49 -11.71
N SER A 139 -11.32 9.11 -11.47
CA SER A 139 -12.15 9.67 -12.54
C SER A 139 -11.48 10.84 -13.26
N ALA A 140 -12.06 11.28 -14.37
CA ALA A 140 -11.66 12.50 -15.09
C ALA A 140 -11.62 13.74 -14.19
N LEU A 141 -12.48 13.79 -13.15
CA LEU A 141 -12.60 14.91 -12.21
C LEU A 141 -11.57 14.83 -11.07
N GLY A 142 -10.80 13.76 -10.98
CA GLY A 142 -9.75 13.63 -9.97
C GLY A 142 -8.71 14.74 -10.11
N PRO A 143 -8.17 15.27 -8.99
CA PRO A 143 -7.29 16.44 -8.99
C PRO A 143 -5.97 16.22 -9.77
N VAL A 144 -5.55 14.97 -9.94
CA VAL A 144 -4.33 14.60 -10.66
C VAL A 144 -4.60 14.21 -12.11
N SER A 145 -5.82 13.74 -12.41
CA SER A 145 -6.17 13.20 -13.75
C SER A 145 -5.89 14.14 -14.92
N PRO A 146 -6.20 15.44 -14.85
CA PRO A 146 -5.90 16.35 -15.97
C PRO A 146 -4.39 16.48 -16.27
N ARG A 147 -3.56 16.53 -15.23
CA ARG A 147 -2.09 16.60 -15.40
C ARG A 147 -1.53 15.29 -15.94
N TYR A 148 -2.01 14.18 -15.40
CA TYR A 148 -1.61 12.86 -15.87
C TYR A 148 -1.97 12.66 -17.35
N GLN A 149 -3.20 13.04 -17.75
CA GLN A 149 -3.66 12.98 -19.14
C GLN A 149 -2.82 13.85 -20.06
N ALA A 150 -2.51 15.09 -19.65
CA ALA A 150 -1.68 15.99 -20.44
C ALA A 150 -0.26 15.45 -20.66
N LYS A 151 0.28 14.71 -19.68
CA LYS A 151 1.65 14.19 -19.73
C LYS A 151 1.76 12.85 -20.46
N TYR A 152 0.83 11.94 -20.24
CA TYR A 152 0.90 10.56 -20.70
C TYR A 152 -0.19 10.16 -21.68
N GLY A 153 -1.19 11.02 -21.88
CA GLY A 153 -2.36 10.68 -22.70
C GLY A 153 -3.29 9.68 -22.03
N GLY A 154 -4.05 8.97 -22.86
CA GLY A 154 -5.05 8.00 -22.43
C GLY A 154 -6.35 8.66 -21.99
N GLU A 155 -7.34 7.82 -21.69
CA GLU A 155 -8.65 8.25 -21.23
C GLU A 155 -8.88 7.79 -19.79
N PRO A 156 -9.44 8.62 -18.90
CA PRO A 156 -9.82 8.19 -17.57
C PRO A 156 -10.92 7.09 -17.63
N PRO A 157 -11.08 6.30 -16.55
CA PRO A 157 -10.44 6.45 -15.26
C PRO A 157 -8.98 5.95 -15.23
N TYR A 158 -8.13 6.66 -14.48
CA TYR A 158 -6.76 6.22 -14.24
C TYR A 158 -6.70 5.37 -12.97
N THR A 159 -7.13 4.13 -13.11
CA THR A 159 -7.05 3.16 -12.01
C THR A 159 -5.60 2.93 -11.63
N HIS A 160 -5.30 2.96 -10.35
CA HIS A 160 -3.99 2.57 -9.85
C HIS A 160 -4.08 1.74 -8.56
N VAL A 161 -3.23 0.73 -8.49
CA VAL A 161 -2.98 -0.01 -7.26
C VAL A 161 -2.24 0.91 -6.29
N GLN A 162 -2.70 0.97 -5.06
CA GLN A 162 -2.04 1.77 -4.02
C GLN A 162 -0.66 1.20 -3.69
N THR A 163 0.38 1.99 -3.91
CA THR A 163 1.77 1.54 -3.88
C THR A 163 2.41 1.51 -2.49
N MET A 164 1.60 1.62 -1.46
CA MET A 164 2.06 1.52 -0.07
C MET A 164 2.50 0.11 0.34
N ALA A 165 1.86 -0.93 -0.21
CA ALA A 165 2.25 -2.33 -0.14
C ALA A 165 1.66 -3.08 -1.34
N TYR A 166 2.52 -3.65 -2.16
CA TYR A 166 2.13 -4.36 -3.38
C TYR A 166 3.17 -5.41 -3.76
N CYS A 167 2.81 -6.33 -4.66
CA CYS A 167 3.75 -7.27 -5.24
C CYS A 167 3.66 -7.28 -6.77
N LEU A 168 4.79 -7.63 -7.37
CA LEU A 168 4.97 -7.85 -8.80
C LEU A 168 5.48 -9.27 -9.03
N PRO A 169 4.87 -10.06 -9.93
CA PRO A 169 5.48 -11.29 -10.42
C PRO A 169 6.71 -10.94 -11.27
N HIS A 170 7.64 -11.88 -11.38
CA HIS A 170 8.88 -11.74 -12.13
C HIS A 170 8.69 -11.06 -13.50
N ARG A 171 7.70 -11.54 -14.28
CA ARG A 171 7.44 -11.01 -15.63
C ARG A 171 7.12 -9.52 -15.64
N SER A 172 6.36 -9.03 -14.64
CA SER A 172 5.98 -7.62 -14.54
C SER A 172 7.17 -6.76 -14.13
N LEU A 173 7.95 -7.22 -13.15
CA LEU A 173 9.16 -6.52 -12.72
C LEU A 173 10.18 -6.43 -13.87
N ARG A 174 10.38 -7.51 -14.62
CA ARG A 174 11.27 -7.54 -15.79
C ARG A 174 10.80 -6.58 -16.86
N HIS A 175 9.52 -6.61 -17.23
CA HIS A 175 8.96 -5.70 -18.20
C HIS A 175 9.17 -4.23 -17.81
N LEU A 176 8.87 -3.86 -16.56
CA LEU A 176 9.04 -2.50 -16.05
C LEU A 176 10.51 -2.05 -16.08
N HIS A 177 11.43 -2.94 -15.76
CA HIS A 177 12.86 -2.69 -15.88
C HIS A 177 13.26 -2.46 -17.34
N ASP A 178 12.84 -3.35 -18.25
CA ASP A 178 13.26 -3.32 -19.66
C ASP A 178 12.73 -2.06 -20.40
N ILE A 179 11.62 -1.49 -19.96
CA ILE A 179 11.10 -0.20 -20.47
C ILE A 179 11.64 1.02 -19.72
N GLY A 180 12.61 0.85 -18.80
CA GLY A 180 13.28 1.94 -18.10
C GLY A 180 12.48 2.56 -16.94
N PHE A 181 11.42 1.90 -16.45
CA PHE A 181 10.60 2.46 -15.36
C PHE A 181 11.40 2.67 -14.07
N TYR A 182 12.34 1.77 -13.76
CA TYR A 182 13.20 1.82 -12.59
C TYR A 182 14.57 2.50 -12.85
N GLU A 183 14.75 3.18 -13.99
CA GLU A 183 15.96 3.97 -14.17
C GLU A 183 16.07 5.07 -13.12
N PRO A 184 17.23 5.20 -12.43
CA PRO A 184 17.45 6.24 -11.43
C PRO A 184 17.25 7.64 -12.02
N ARG A 185 16.47 8.47 -11.36
CA ARG A 185 16.17 9.84 -11.79
C ARG A 185 16.65 10.86 -10.76
N ALA A 186 16.82 12.09 -11.20
CA ALA A 186 16.99 13.25 -10.32
C ALA A 186 15.75 13.41 -9.41
N ALA A 187 15.89 14.20 -8.35
CA ALA A 187 14.78 14.50 -7.44
C ALA A 187 13.63 15.19 -8.18
N LEU A 188 12.44 14.63 -8.05
CA LEU A 188 11.19 15.11 -8.60
C LEU A 188 10.35 15.82 -7.53
N ALA A 189 9.46 16.71 -7.95
CA ALA A 189 8.46 17.25 -7.06
C ALA A 189 7.44 16.15 -6.66
N LYS A 190 6.81 16.28 -5.49
CA LYS A 190 5.89 15.28 -4.95
C LYS A 190 4.79 14.87 -5.94
N HIS A 191 4.20 15.84 -6.65
CA HIS A 191 3.15 15.55 -7.63
C HIS A 191 3.68 14.79 -8.85
N GLU A 192 4.93 15.04 -9.25
CA GLU A 192 5.56 14.29 -10.34
C GLU A 192 5.82 12.84 -9.94
N VAL A 193 6.22 12.59 -8.69
CA VAL A 193 6.36 11.22 -8.18
C VAL A 193 5.04 10.46 -8.23
N ILE A 194 3.92 11.10 -7.86
CA ILE A 194 2.58 10.49 -7.95
C ILE A 194 2.24 10.14 -9.40
N GLU A 195 2.48 11.06 -10.32
CA GLU A 195 2.15 10.89 -11.73
C GLU A 195 3.07 9.87 -12.43
N ASP A 196 4.40 9.99 -12.21
CA ASP A 196 5.43 9.25 -12.96
C ASP A 196 5.66 7.84 -12.41
N TYR A 197 5.30 7.63 -11.13
CA TYR A 197 5.52 6.35 -10.49
C TYR A 197 4.22 5.71 -9.97
N GLU A 198 3.50 6.34 -9.04
CA GLU A 198 2.37 5.68 -8.36
C GLU A 198 1.25 5.31 -9.36
N ILE A 199 0.81 6.27 -10.18
CA ILE A 199 -0.22 6.03 -11.20
C ILE A 199 0.40 5.29 -12.39
N ARG A 200 1.56 5.76 -12.85
CA ARG A 200 2.20 5.25 -14.06
C ARG A 200 2.52 3.76 -13.98
N LEU A 201 2.94 3.25 -12.82
CA LEU A 201 3.21 1.84 -12.59
C LEU A 201 2.04 0.95 -13.03
N THR A 202 0.86 1.22 -12.47
CA THR A 202 -0.34 0.45 -12.81
C THR A 202 -0.73 0.61 -14.28
N GLN A 203 -0.65 1.83 -14.82
CA GLN A 203 -1.00 2.08 -16.22
C GLN A 203 -0.08 1.35 -17.20
N LEU A 204 1.22 1.19 -16.88
CA LEU A 204 2.15 0.38 -17.66
C LEU A 204 1.83 -1.12 -17.61
N ILE A 205 1.43 -1.62 -16.47
CA ILE A 205 0.96 -3.02 -16.31
C ILE A 205 -0.27 -3.27 -17.17
N LEU A 206 -1.27 -2.37 -17.10
CA LEU A 206 -2.50 -2.47 -17.90
C LEU A 206 -2.23 -2.35 -19.40
N ALA A 207 -1.35 -1.42 -19.81
CA ALA A 207 -0.96 -1.21 -21.20
C ALA A 207 -0.25 -2.45 -21.80
N ASN A 208 0.44 -3.25 -20.95
CA ASN A 208 1.04 -4.51 -21.37
C ASN A 208 0.03 -5.68 -21.43
N GLY A 209 -1.26 -5.42 -21.23
CA GLY A 209 -2.33 -6.42 -21.33
C GLY A 209 -2.54 -7.24 -20.05
N TRP A 210 -1.88 -6.91 -18.94
CA TRP A 210 -2.08 -7.58 -17.66
C TRP A 210 -3.09 -6.82 -16.79
N ASN A 211 -4.00 -7.57 -16.15
CA ASN A 211 -4.91 -7.01 -15.17
C ASN A 211 -4.18 -6.74 -13.85
N VAL A 212 -4.84 -5.99 -12.96
CA VAL A 212 -4.38 -5.74 -11.59
C VAL A 212 -5.44 -6.21 -10.59
N ALA A 213 -5.02 -6.48 -9.36
CA ALA A 213 -5.91 -6.91 -8.29
C ALA A 213 -5.52 -6.27 -6.95
N CYS A 214 -6.38 -6.42 -5.95
CA CYS A 214 -6.09 -5.98 -4.58
C CYS A 214 -6.74 -6.90 -3.54
N LEU A 215 -6.47 -6.63 -2.25
CA LEU A 215 -7.03 -7.44 -1.17
C LEU A 215 -8.51 -7.15 -0.91
N MET A 216 -9.07 -6.08 -1.46
CA MET A 216 -10.48 -5.73 -1.32
C MET A 216 -11.32 -6.57 -2.28
N PRO A 217 -12.19 -7.49 -1.79
CA PRO A 217 -12.92 -8.43 -2.63
C PRO A 217 -13.93 -7.78 -3.57
N GLU A 218 -14.35 -6.55 -3.29
CA GLU A 218 -15.27 -5.79 -4.14
C GLU A 218 -14.71 -5.53 -5.53
N TYR A 219 -13.38 -5.58 -5.68
CA TYR A 219 -12.68 -5.34 -6.94
C TYR A 219 -12.34 -6.64 -7.70
N ASP A 220 -12.58 -7.83 -7.12
CA ASP A 220 -12.15 -9.12 -7.68
C ASP A 220 -12.79 -9.45 -9.05
N THR A 221 -13.95 -8.88 -9.36
CA THR A 221 -14.68 -9.14 -10.62
C THR A 221 -14.36 -8.15 -11.75
N ILE A 222 -13.51 -7.14 -11.47
CA ILE A 222 -13.25 -6.08 -12.45
C ILE A 222 -12.06 -6.46 -13.34
N ASP A 223 -12.29 -6.39 -14.64
CA ASP A 223 -11.20 -6.35 -15.62
C ASP A 223 -10.81 -4.89 -15.90
N PHE A 224 -9.76 -4.42 -15.24
CA PHE A 224 -9.28 -3.06 -15.37
C PHE A 224 -8.64 -2.74 -16.74
N ARG A 225 -8.42 -3.74 -17.60
CA ARG A 225 -7.99 -3.56 -18.99
C ARG A 225 -9.13 -3.11 -19.88
N ALA A 226 -10.36 -3.40 -19.47
CA ALA A 226 -11.58 -3.00 -20.16
C ALA A 226 -12.14 -1.71 -19.55
N ARG A 227 -13.11 -1.11 -20.23
CA ARG A 227 -13.84 0.04 -19.68
C ARG A 227 -14.62 -0.41 -18.43
N HIS A 228 -14.43 0.29 -17.34
CA HIS A 228 -15.09 0.03 -16.05
C HIS A 228 -15.66 1.32 -15.45
N ALA A 229 -16.32 1.22 -14.29
CA ALA A 229 -16.86 2.36 -13.57
C ALA A 229 -15.76 3.38 -13.21
N GLU A 230 -16.10 4.67 -13.23
CA GLU A 230 -15.18 5.78 -12.96
C GLU A 230 -15.13 6.19 -11.49
N VAL A 231 -15.73 5.40 -10.62
CA VAL A 231 -15.78 5.64 -9.18
C VAL A 231 -15.36 4.41 -8.41
N ASN A 232 -14.77 4.61 -7.24
CA ASN A 232 -14.45 3.49 -6.36
C ASN A 232 -15.73 2.82 -5.85
N LEU A 233 -15.74 1.49 -5.82
CA LEU A 233 -16.91 0.71 -5.40
C LEU A 233 -17.20 0.89 -3.90
N THR A 234 -16.17 1.17 -3.11
CA THR A 234 -16.25 1.26 -1.65
C THR A 234 -16.51 2.67 -1.14
N SER A 235 -16.32 3.69 -1.99
CA SER A 235 -16.42 5.10 -1.60
C SER A 235 -16.75 6.01 -2.77
N ILE A 236 -17.72 6.86 -2.59
CA ILE A 236 -17.99 8.00 -3.49
C ILE A 236 -17.02 9.18 -3.26
N GLY A 237 -16.28 9.16 -2.15
CA GLY A 237 -15.38 10.24 -1.74
C GLY A 237 -13.94 10.10 -2.26
N GLY A 238 -13.65 9.14 -3.14
CA GLY A 238 -12.33 8.94 -3.74
C GLY A 238 -11.54 7.78 -3.15
N ASP A 239 -10.27 8.02 -2.74
CA ASP A 239 -9.32 7.00 -2.31
C ASP A 239 -9.85 6.13 -1.15
N PRO A 240 -9.91 4.79 -1.30
CA PRO A 240 -10.36 3.87 -0.25
C PRO A 240 -9.56 3.93 1.06
N ASN A 241 -8.35 4.50 1.03
CA ASN A 241 -7.50 4.68 2.20
C ASN A 241 -7.75 6.02 2.94
N PHE A 242 -8.90 6.64 2.74
CA PHE A 242 -9.34 7.75 3.60
C PHE A 242 -10.31 7.28 4.69
N PRO A 243 -10.46 8.06 5.77
CA PRO A 243 -11.45 7.79 6.79
C PRO A 243 -12.84 7.66 6.16
N ASN A 244 -13.62 6.68 6.63
CA ASN A 244 -14.98 6.40 6.15
C ASN A 244 -15.11 6.04 4.66
N ALA A 245 -14.01 5.73 3.99
CA ALA A 245 -14.00 5.43 2.56
C ALA A 245 -14.28 3.94 2.23
N TYR A 246 -14.73 3.15 3.20
CA TYR A 246 -15.10 1.77 2.98
C TYR A 246 -16.56 1.55 3.41
N PHE A 247 -17.50 1.80 2.49
CA PHE A 247 -18.95 1.73 2.76
C PHE A 247 -19.39 2.55 4.00
N GLY A 248 -18.85 3.76 4.16
CA GLY A 248 -19.16 4.65 5.27
C GLY A 248 -18.38 4.35 6.57
N ARG A 249 -17.50 3.36 6.58
CA ARG A 249 -16.54 3.11 7.65
C ARG A 249 -15.10 3.15 7.13
N THR A 250 -14.15 3.20 8.01
CA THR A 250 -12.74 3.02 7.66
C THR A 250 -12.43 1.54 7.46
N ALA A 251 -11.66 1.20 6.42
CA ALA A 251 -11.22 -0.18 6.22
C ALA A 251 -10.41 -0.65 7.43
N HIS A 252 -10.77 -1.82 7.97
CA HIS A 252 -10.10 -2.35 9.16
C HIS A 252 -8.73 -2.91 8.78
N PRO A 253 -7.68 -2.73 9.62
CA PRO A 253 -6.34 -3.25 9.33
C PRO A 253 -6.29 -4.73 8.98
N PHE A 254 -7.09 -5.58 9.61
CA PHE A 254 -7.16 -7.01 9.29
C PHE A 254 -7.83 -7.33 7.92
N GLU A 255 -8.51 -6.35 7.29
CA GLU A 255 -9.13 -6.54 5.98
C GLU A 255 -8.14 -6.23 4.85
N VAL A 256 -7.25 -5.27 5.06
CA VAL A 256 -6.32 -4.76 4.04
C VAL A 256 -4.85 -5.03 4.36
N LEU A 257 -4.55 -5.65 5.50
CA LEU A 257 -3.24 -6.03 6.02
C LEU A 257 -2.29 -4.85 6.31
N PHE A 258 -2.33 -3.79 5.55
CA PHE A 258 -1.48 -2.60 5.71
C PHE A 258 -2.33 -1.33 5.69
N VAL A 259 -2.10 -0.44 6.65
CA VAL A 259 -2.83 0.83 6.75
C VAL A 259 -1.88 2.01 6.82
N LYS A 260 -2.24 3.11 6.19
CA LYS A 260 -1.49 4.38 6.23
C LYS A 260 -1.48 4.95 7.64
N THR A 261 -0.31 5.36 8.11
CA THR A 261 -0.13 6.02 9.42
C THR A 261 0.10 7.53 9.31
N ASN A 262 0.23 8.06 8.10
CA ASN A 262 0.50 9.46 7.82
C ASN A 262 -0.71 10.25 7.29
N ARG A 263 -1.93 9.71 7.49
CA ARG A 263 -3.19 10.34 7.03
C ARG A 263 -4.21 10.52 8.16
N ASP A 264 -3.80 10.37 9.41
CA ASP A 264 -4.67 10.45 10.60
C ASP A 264 -5.91 9.53 10.53
N ILE A 265 -5.80 8.41 9.78
CA ILE A 265 -6.88 7.44 9.60
C ILE A 265 -7.19 6.73 10.92
N PHE A 266 -6.13 6.39 11.66
CA PHE A 266 -6.22 5.74 12.96
C PHE A 266 -5.36 6.47 13.99
N PRO A 267 -5.87 6.68 15.22
CA PRO A 267 -5.05 7.12 16.33
C PRO A 267 -3.89 6.15 16.59
N VAL A 268 -2.70 6.67 16.89
CA VAL A 268 -1.50 5.84 17.15
C VAL A 268 -1.78 4.80 18.25
N ALA A 269 -2.40 5.22 19.36
CA ALA A 269 -2.75 4.31 20.46
C ALA A 269 -3.73 3.19 20.04
N TYR A 270 -4.59 3.43 19.05
CA TYR A 270 -5.45 2.39 18.50
C TYR A 270 -4.63 1.36 17.70
N LEU A 271 -3.70 1.83 16.87
CA LEU A 271 -2.81 0.95 16.11
C LEU A 271 -1.89 0.14 17.02
N GLU A 272 -1.41 0.72 18.14
CA GLU A 272 -0.62 0.02 19.15
C GLU A 272 -1.42 -1.09 19.85
N ARG A 273 -2.69 -0.82 20.21
CA ARG A 273 -3.60 -1.86 20.75
C ARG A 273 -3.85 -2.99 19.75
N LEU A 274 -4.06 -2.66 18.48
CA LEU A 274 -4.22 -3.67 17.42
C LEU A 274 -2.94 -4.48 17.21
N ALA A 275 -1.77 -3.83 17.22
CA ALA A 275 -0.48 -4.50 17.12
C ALA A 275 -0.27 -5.48 18.29
N HIS A 276 -0.61 -5.05 19.51
CA HIS A 276 -0.59 -5.94 20.66
C HIS A 276 -1.56 -7.13 20.50
N SER A 277 -2.78 -6.87 20.00
CA SER A 277 -3.76 -7.93 19.76
C SER A 277 -3.30 -8.91 18.67
N ALA A 278 -2.71 -8.42 17.59
CA ALA A 278 -2.14 -9.24 16.52
C ALA A 278 -0.97 -10.11 17.00
N SER A 279 -0.25 -9.68 18.06
CA SER A 279 0.85 -10.45 18.65
C SER A 279 0.37 -11.68 19.47
N TYR A 280 -0.93 -11.79 19.76
CA TYR A 280 -1.46 -12.96 20.45
C TYR A 280 -1.43 -14.20 19.57
N GLY A 281 -0.72 -15.23 20.04
CA GLY A 281 -0.57 -16.47 19.29
C GLY A 281 0.33 -16.36 18.06
N HIS A 282 0.95 -15.18 17.84
CA HIS A 282 1.97 -15.03 16.82
C HIS A 282 3.32 -15.47 17.37
N ASP A 283 3.94 -16.45 16.72
CA ASP A 283 5.26 -16.93 17.08
C ASP A 283 6.34 -16.02 16.45
N VAL A 284 6.73 -14.98 17.21
CA VAL A 284 7.80 -14.08 16.79
C VAL A 284 9.12 -14.83 16.80
N PRO A 285 9.86 -14.91 15.67
CA PRO A 285 11.15 -15.59 15.62
C PRO A 285 12.09 -15.15 16.75
N ALA A 286 12.81 -16.09 17.33
CA ALA A 286 13.65 -15.82 18.51
C ALA A 286 14.68 -14.72 18.23
N ASP A 287 15.28 -14.73 17.04
CA ASP A 287 16.26 -13.73 16.61
C ASP A 287 15.66 -12.33 16.47
N VAL A 288 14.41 -12.23 16.01
CA VAL A 288 13.67 -10.96 15.97
C VAL A 288 13.40 -10.47 17.39
N ARG A 289 12.87 -11.34 18.26
CA ARG A 289 12.57 -11.01 19.65
C ARG A 289 13.82 -10.64 20.45
N ALA A 290 14.99 -11.18 20.09
CA ALA A 290 16.25 -10.87 20.75
C ALA A 290 16.76 -9.44 20.48
N GLN A 291 16.28 -8.79 19.40
CA GLN A 291 16.72 -7.44 19.04
C GLN A 291 16.25 -6.42 20.10
N PRO A 292 17.15 -5.57 20.63
CA PRO A 292 16.82 -4.63 21.71
C PRO A 292 15.65 -3.69 21.38
N LEU A 293 15.65 -3.11 20.17
CA LEU A 293 14.59 -2.20 19.72
C LEU A 293 13.24 -2.91 19.59
N VAL A 294 13.22 -4.14 19.05
CA VAL A 294 11.99 -4.94 18.93
C VAL A 294 11.43 -5.25 20.32
N ARG A 295 12.29 -5.63 21.26
CA ARG A 295 11.89 -5.92 22.63
C ARG A 295 11.28 -4.70 23.31
N ALA A 296 11.94 -3.54 23.22
CA ALA A 296 11.43 -2.28 23.76
C ALA A 296 10.06 -1.91 23.14
N TRP A 297 9.89 -2.14 21.84
CA TRP A 297 8.62 -1.89 21.16
C TRP A 297 7.52 -2.86 21.62
N LEU A 298 7.82 -4.16 21.77
CA LEU A 298 6.87 -5.15 22.29
C LEU A 298 6.42 -4.80 23.71
N ASP A 299 7.34 -4.36 24.58
CA ASP A 299 7.03 -3.90 25.93
C ASP A 299 6.14 -2.64 25.89
N LYS A 300 6.43 -1.70 24.99
CA LYS A 300 5.62 -0.49 24.76
C LYS A 300 4.17 -0.85 24.42
N ILE A 301 3.94 -1.68 23.40
CA ILE A 301 2.57 -2.05 22.98
C ILE A 301 1.83 -2.89 24.02
N ALA A 302 2.53 -3.71 24.78
CA ALA A 302 1.94 -4.45 25.91
C ALA A 302 1.47 -3.51 27.03
N GLY A 303 2.20 -2.40 27.27
CA GLY A 303 1.81 -1.36 28.22
C GLY A 303 0.53 -0.62 27.84
N VAL A 304 0.32 -0.36 26.56
CA VAL A 304 -0.86 0.37 26.05
C VAL A 304 -2.17 -0.38 26.36
N ARG A 305 -2.17 -1.70 26.36
CA ARG A 305 -3.35 -2.50 26.71
C ARG A 305 -3.89 -2.21 28.11
N ASN A 306 -3.00 -1.98 29.06
CA ASN A 306 -3.33 -1.76 30.46
C ASN A 306 -3.63 -0.29 30.78
N SER A 307 -3.39 0.63 29.83
CA SER A 307 -3.71 2.04 29.99
C SER A 307 -5.24 2.21 30.01
N ARG A 308 -5.73 2.87 31.07
CA ARG A 308 -7.13 3.31 31.18
C ARG A 308 -7.37 4.63 30.46
N ASP A 309 -6.31 5.26 30.00
CA ASP A 309 -6.39 6.49 29.23
C ASP A 309 -6.93 6.15 27.83
N ALA A 310 -8.24 6.30 27.67
CA ALA A 310 -8.81 6.28 26.34
C ALA A 310 -8.12 7.39 25.55
N ALA A 311 -7.47 7.02 24.44
CA ALA A 311 -7.08 8.03 23.48
C ALA A 311 -8.31 8.87 23.15
N PRO A 312 -8.23 10.21 23.19
CA PRO A 312 -9.36 11.02 22.77
C PRO A 312 -9.83 10.53 21.42
N LEU A 313 -11.14 10.36 21.26
CA LEU A 313 -11.72 10.13 19.94
C LEU A 313 -11.19 11.27 19.08
N VAL A 314 -10.40 10.93 18.07
CA VAL A 314 -9.98 11.92 17.08
C VAL A 314 -11.27 12.41 16.46
N GLU A 315 -11.61 13.68 16.72
CA GLU A 315 -12.66 14.33 15.97
C GLU A 315 -12.33 14.12 14.49
N GLN A 316 -13.15 13.34 13.81
CA GLN A 316 -12.99 13.15 12.37
C GLN A 316 -13.27 14.51 11.74
N ARG A 317 -12.23 15.25 11.45
CA ARG A 317 -12.34 16.41 10.58
C ARG A 317 -12.62 15.86 9.19
N LEU A 318 -13.90 15.82 8.84
CA LEU A 318 -14.28 15.78 7.44
C LEU A 318 -13.50 16.90 6.76
N MET A 319 -12.79 16.59 5.68
CA MET A 319 -12.13 17.60 4.85
C MET A 319 -13.23 18.35 4.08
N PRO A 320 -13.76 19.48 4.62
CA PRO A 320 -15.03 20.05 4.13
C PRO A 320 -14.93 20.46 2.66
N ASP A 321 -13.77 20.97 2.25
CA ASP A 321 -13.59 21.50 0.91
C ASP A 321 -13.46 20.39 -0.15
N GLU A 322 -12.84 19.25 0.16
CA GLU A 322 -12.73 18.13 -0.78
C GLU A 322 -14.09 17.46 -0.98
N ILE A 323 -14.84 17.22 0.09
CA ILE A 323 -16.19 16.66 0.00
C ILE A 323 -17.13 17.63 -0.73
N LEU A 324 -17.04 18.92 -0.43
CA LEU A 324 -17.87 19.93 -1.08
C LEU A 324 -17.57 20.04 -2.58
N ASN A 325 -16.30 20.01 -2.95
CA ASN A 325 -15.89 20.06 -4.36
C ASN A 325 -16.28 18.79 -5.12
N PHE A 326 -16.13 17.61 -4.49
CA PHE A 326 -16.57 16.35 -5.05
C PHE A 326 -18.08 16.31 -5.21
N THR A 327 -18.84 16.74 -4.19
CA THR A 327 -20.29 16.80 -4.23
C THR A 327 -20.78 17.76 -5.33
N ARG A 328 -20.14 18.93 -5.50
CA ARG A 328 -20.44 19.85 -6.59
C ARG A 328 -20.17 19.26 -7.97
N ALA A 329 -19.06 18.53 -8.11
CA ALA A 329 -18.72 17.83 -9.35
C ALA A 329 -19.73 16.70 -9.66
N LEU A 330 -20.11 15.92 -8.65
CA LEU A 330 -21.12 14.87 -8.80
C LEU A 330 -22.49 15.44 -9.20
N LEU A 331 -22.89 16.58 -8.62
CA LEU A 331 -24.13 17.28 -8.98
C LEU A 331 -24.11 17.88 -10.38
N ALA A 332 -22.95 18.28 -10.89
CA ALA A 332 -22.78 18.74 -12.26
C ALA A 332 -23.00 17.59 -13.27
N LEU A 333 -22.53 16.38 -12.93
CA LEU A 333 -22.70 15.17 -13.75
C LEU A 333 -24.09 14.55 -13.63
N HIS A 334 -24.71 14.68 -12.46
CA HIS A 334 -25.99 14.04 -12.13
C HIS A 334 -27.00 15.04 -11.54
N PRO A 335 -27.51 15.99 -12.34
CA PRO A 335 -28.40 17.06 -11.88
C PRO A 335 -29.69 16.53 -11.20
N GLN A 336 -30.11 15.31 -11.53
CA GLN A 336 -31.29 14.65 -10.97
C GLN A 336 -31.21 14.43 -9.44
N PHE A 337 -29.97 14.32 -8.88
CA PHE A 337 -29.78 14.12 -7.44
C PHE A 337 -29.64 15.41 -6.63
N ARG A 338 -29.76 16.57 -7.28
CA ARG A 338 -29.54 17.89 -6.64
C ARG A 338 -30.41 18.09 -5.40
N GLY A 339 -31.70 17.79 -5.49
CA GLY A 339 -32.62 17.98 -4.39
C GLY A 339 -32.34 17.11 -3.16
N GLU A 340 -31.90 15.88 -3.39
CA GLU A 340 -31.52 14.95 -2.33
C GLU A 340 -30.22 15.40 -1.64
N VAL A 341 -29.22 15.82 -2.40
CA VAL A 341 -27.95 16.30 -1.88
C VAL A 341 -28.13 17.63 -1.13
N GLU A 342 -28.92 18.55 -1.65
CA GLU A 342 -29.24 19.81 -0.96
C GLU A 342 -29.98 19.56 0.37
N THR A 343 -30.84 18.56 0.40
CA THR A 343 -31.52 18.13 1.62
C THR A 343 -30.55 17.55 2.65
N ILE A 344 -29.63 16.71 2.21
CA ILE A 344 -28.58 16.13 3.07
C ILE A 344 -27.67 17.24 3.63
N LEU A 345 -27.23 18.15 2.78
CA LEU A 345 -26.35 19.26 3.20
C LEU A 345 -27.07 20.25 4.14
N ALA A 346 -28.37 20.48 3.95
CA ALA A 346 -29.17 21.35 4.84
C ALA A 346 -29.37 20.74 6.22
N ASN A 347 -29.43 19.41 6.30
CA ASN A 347 -29.63 18.66 7.55
C ASN A 347 -28.30 18.21 8.19
N ALA A 348 -27.18 18.44 7.54
CA ALA A 348 -25.87 18.16 8.13
C ALA A 348 -25.68 19.00 9.40
N PRO A 349 -25.25 18.41 10.52
CA PRO A 349 -25.00 19.18 11.74
C PRO A 349 -23.97 20.27 11.43
N ARG A 350 -24.32 21.52 11.71
CA ARG A 350 -23.37 22.64 11.65
C ARG A 350 -22.35 22.36 12.75
N ILE A 351 -21.16 21.94 12.34
CA ILE A 351 -20.02 21.82 13.25
C ILE A 351 -19.62 23.23 13.66
N PRO A 352 -19.55 23.52 14.96
CA PRO A 352 -19.23 24.85 15.47
C PRO A 352 -17.81 25.31 15.09
#